data_90e896858d6480e03710df02efdc44a2
#
_entry.id   90e896858d6480e03710df02efdc44a2
#
_cell.length_a   1.000
_cell.length_b   1.000
_cell.length_c   1.000
_cell.angle_alpha   90.00
_cell.angle_beta   90.00
_cell.angle_gamma   90.00
#
_symmetry.space_group_name_H-M   'P 1'
#
loop_
_entity.id
_entity.type
_entity.pdbx_description
1 polymer ?
#
loop_
_entity_poly.entity_id
_entity_poly.type
_entity_poly.pdbx_seq_one_letter_code
_entity_poly.pdbx_strand_id
1 'polypeptide(L)'
;ESFSNINFDTILTGSADREQIMAALNTFKQIWFNEQEPVDYKEELLASLQYVYKEHSPEFLYYFTLNELFGDQLDTGVERFEKDSTRFKKTEIWNSLYDFQKDCVVSAIRKLNTYGGCIIADSVGLGKTFEALAIIKYFEIGMNRVLVLTPAKLYDNWNSFRGDYKDSFLHESFNYRIMFHTDLSR
;
A
#
# COMPACT_ATOMS: atom_id res chain seq x y z
N GLU A 1 -27.13 15.47 3.30
CA GLU A 1 -27.17 16.96 3.53
C GLU A 1 -25.74 17.44 3.57
N SER A 2 -25.36 18.26 2.58
CA SER A 2 -23.99 18.83 2.49
C SER A 2 -23.90 20.03 3.41
N PHE A 3 -23.10 19.94 4.45
CA PHE A 3 -22.71 21.09 5.26
C PHE A 3 -21.76 21.97 4.43
N SER A 4 -22.15 23.22 4.15
CA SER A 4 -21.24 24.21 3.57
C SER A 4 -20.43 24.85 4.69
N ASN A 5 -19.15 24.46 4.82
CA ASN A 5 -18.23 25.15 5.71
C ASN A 5 -17.81 26.48 5.09
N ILE A 6 -18.05 27.58 5.81
CA ILE A 6 -17.55 28.91 5.44
C ILE A 6 -16.33 29.18 6.30
N ASN A 7 -15.14 29.11 5.69
CA ASN A 7 -13.89 29.46 6.35
C ASN A 7 -13.44 30.85 5.98
N PHE A 8 -13.12 31.68 6.99
CA PHE A 8 -12.50 32.99 6.81
C PHE A 8 -11.04 32.96 7.29
N ASP A 9 -10.12 32.80 6.35
CA ASP A 9 -8.68 32.81 6.61
C ASP A 9 -8.04 34.15 6.22
N THR A 10 -8.54 35.26 6.79
CA THR A 10 -7.95 36.57 6.52
C THR A 10 -7.51 37.23 7.82
N ILE A 11 -6.21 37.49 7.95
CA ILE A 11 -5.67 38.27 9.07
C ILE A 11 -5.69 39.74 8.69
N LEU A 12 -6.58 40.53 9.31
CA LEU A 12 -6.70 41.96 9.09
C LEU A 12 -6.03 42.70 10.27
N THR A 13 -5.00 43.47 9.98
CA THR A 13 -4.24 44.21 11.00
C THR A 13 -4.13 45.68 10.65
N GLY A 14 -4.64 46.52 11.53
CA GLY A 14 -4.42 47.98 11.49
C GLY A 14 -5.57 48.83 10.99
N SER A 15 -5.38 50.16 11.01
CA SER A 15 -6.40 51.15 10.68
C SER A 15 -6.77 51.25 9.19
N ALA A 16 -5.90 50.73 8.31
CA ALA A 16 -6.12 50.72 6.86
C ALA A 16 -7.22 49.71 6.44
N ASP A 17 -7.47 48.69 7.26
CA ASP A 17 -8.39 47.59 6.95
C ASP A 17 -9.77 47.77 7.63
N ARG A 18 -10.06 48.95 8.16
CA ARG A 18 -11.28 49.17 8.93
C ARG A 18 -12.57 48.86 8.18
N GLU A 19 -12.62 49.17 6.91
CA GLU A 19 -13.80 48.87 6.08
C GLU A 19 -13.95 47.35 5.86
N GLN A 20 -12.86 46.65 5.66
CA GLN A 20 -12.85 45.19 5.50
C GLN A 20 -13.22 44.52 6.83
N ILE A 21 -12.72 45.02 7.96
CA ILE A 21 -13.09 44.54 9.31
C ILE A 21 -14.59 44.72 9.54
N MET A 22 -15.13 45.87 9.20
CA MET A 22 -16.57 46.12 9.35
C MET A 22 -17.42 45.27 8.43
N ALA A 23 -16.97 45.03 7.20
CA ALA A 23 -17.63 44.13 6.28
C ALA A 23 -17.62 42.67 6.80
N ALA A 24 -16.49 42.20 7.29
CA ALA A 24 -16.37 40.84 7.87
C ALA A 24 -17.24 40.71 9.13
N LEU A 25 -17.28 41.70 10.01
CA LEU A 25 -18.15 41.72 11.19
C LEU A 25 -19.64 41.71 10.81
N ASN A 26 -20.03 42.44 9.77
CA ASN A 26 -21.41 42.45 9.30
C ASN A 26 -21.79 41.10 8.69
N THR A 27 -20.91 40.49 7.91
CA THR A 27 -21.12 39.16 7.37
C THR A 27 -21.24 38.12 8.50
N PHE A 28 -20.35 38.19 9.51
CA PHE A 28 -20.42 37.34 10.69
C PHE A 28 -21.75 37.50 11.42
N LYS A 29 -22.19 38.76 11.65
CA LYS A 29 -23.48 39.04 12.28
C LYS A 29 -24.65 38.52 11.48
N GLN A 30 -24.63 38.65 10.14
CA GLN A 30 -25.66 38.13 9.30
C GLN A 30 -25.75 36.60 9.37
N ILE A 31 -24.60 35.91 9.41
CA ILE A 31 -24.55 34.44 9.55
C ILE A 31 -25.01 34.00 10.94
N TRP A 32 -24.54 34.74 12.00
CA TRP A 32 -24.81 34.35 13.38
C TRP A 32 -26.25 34.63 13.83
N PHE A 33 -26.88 35.69 13.33
CA PHE A 33 -28.22 36.13 13.72
C PHE A 33 -29.29 35.86 12.65
N ASN A 34 -28.95 35.11 11.57
CA ASN A 34 -29.92 34.75 10.56
C ASN A 34 -30.85 33.65 11.09
N GLU A 35 -32.08 33.52 10.55
CA GLU A 35 -33.17 32.69 11.05
C GLU A 35 -32.86 31.17 11.13
N GLN A 36 -31.75 30.70 10.58
CA GLN A 36 -31.23 29.38 10.86
C GLN A 36 -30.35 29.49 12.10
N GLU A 37 -30.90 29.09 13.24
CA GLU A 37 -30.16 29.04 14.51
C GLU A 37 -28.80 28.36 14.31
N PRO A 38 -27.68 29.04 14.62
CA PRO A 38 -26.40 28.42 14.61
C PRO A 38 -26.41 27.24 15.60
N VAL A 39 -26.23 26.04 15.12
CA VAL A 39 -26.19 24.85 15.97
C VAL A 39 -24.89 24.91 16.77
N ASP A 40 -24.99 24.97 18.08
CA ASP A 40 -23.84 24.95 18.97
C ASP A 40 -23.27 23.51 19.04
N TYR A 41 -22.25 23.25 18.23
CA TYR A 41 -21.52 21.97 18.21
C TYR A 41 -20.45 21.83 19.30
N LYS A 42 -20.38 22.78 20.25
CA LYS A 42 -19.33 22.80 21.25
C LYS A 42 -19.30 21.52 22.09
N GLU A 43 -20.44 21.04 22.55
CA GLU A 43 -20.54 19.83 23.35
C GLU A 43 -20.15 18.59 22.55
N GLU A 44 -20.59 18.48 21.32
CA GLU A 44 -20.24 17.36 20.43
C GLU A 44 -18.76 17.40 20.05
N LEU A 45 -18.22 18.59 19.76
CA LEU A 45 -16.80 18.78 19.48
C LEU A 45 -15.94 18.43 20.69
N LEU A 46 -16.35 18.87 21.90
CA LEU A 46 -15.64 18.53 23.13
C LEU A 46 -15.71 17.03 23.41
N ALA A 47 -16.84 16.37 23.17
CA ALA A 47 -16.96 14.93 23.32
C ALA A 47 -16.06 14.17 22.33
N SER A 48 -16.00 14.64 21.07
CA SER A 48 -15.10 14.08 20.06
C SER A 48 -13.63 14.31 20.39
N LEU A 49 -13.27 15.51 20.87
CA LEU A 49 -11.92 15.79 21.33
C LEU A 49 -11.55 15.01 22.58
N GLN A 50 -12.48 14.84 23.53
CA GLN A 50 -12.24 14.00 24.72
C GLN A 50 -12.04 12.53 24.36
N TYR A 51 -12.70 12.04 23.30
CA TYR A 51 -12.47 10.69 22.81
C TYR A 51 -11.04 10.54 22.22
N VAL A 52 -10.57 11.54 21.48
CA VAL A 52 -9.21 11.56 20.91
C VAL A 52 -8.14 11.75 22.01
N TYR A 53 -8.43 12.58 23.02
CA TYR A 53 -7.53 12.86 24.15
C TYR A 53 -7.70 11.93 25.34
N LYS A 54 -8.59 10.92 25.23
CA LYS A 54 -8.63 9.87 26.22
C LYS A 54 -7.25 9.23 26.26
N GLU A 55 -6.65 9.14 27.45
CA GLU A 55 -5.33 8.50 27.61
C GLU A 55 -5.38 7.06 27.13
N HIS A 56 -5.05 6.88 25.89
CA HIS A 56 -4.83 5.55 25.33
C HIS A 56 -3.40 5.14 25.64
N SER A 57 -3.21 3.90 26.05
CA SER A 57 -1.85 3.39 26.25
C SER A 57 -1.03 3.54 24.95
N PRO A 58 0.29 3.78 25.03
CA PRO A 58 1.15 3.82 23.84
C PRO A 58 0.99 2.58 22.97
N GLU A 59 0.74 1.43 23.56
CA GLU A 59 0.48 0.16 22.89
C GLU A 59 -0.83 0.21 22.08
N PHE A 60 -1.92 0.75 22.65
CA PHE A 60 -3.18 0.94 21.92
C PHE A 60 -2.99 1.87 20.72
N LEU A 61 -2.32 3.01 20.89
CA LEU A 61 -2.05 3.96 19.82
C LEU A 61 -1.20 3.32 18.71
N TYR A 62 -0.23 2.50 19.08
CA TYR A 62 0.59 1.76 18.12
C TYR A 62 -0.26 0.78 17.29
N TYR A 63 -1.06 -0.08 17.91
CA TYR A 63 -1.92 -1.02 17.19
C TYR A 63 -3.04 -0.34 16.42
N PHE A 64 -3.62 0.74 16.95
CA PHE A 64 -4.61 1.54 16.24
C PHE A 64 -4.01 2.16 14.97
N THR A 65 -2.83 2.77 15.07
CA THR A 65 -2.13 3.32 13.91
C THR A 65 -1.78 2.24 12.89
N LEU A 66 -1.33 1.07 13.33
CA LEU A 66 -1.09 -0.06 12.44
C LEU A 66 -2.38 -0.53 11.75
N ASN A 67 -3.49 -0.60 12.46
CA ASN A 67 -4.78 -0.99 11.90
C ASN A 67 -5.29 0.03 10.87
N GLU A 68 -5.17 1.35 11.14
CA GLU A 68 -5.54 2.40 10.18
C GLU A 68 -4.65 2.37 8.92
N LEU A 69 -3.35 2.12 9.08
CA LEU A 69 -2.42 2.08 7.95
C LEU A 69 -2.51 0.79 7.13
N PHE A 70 -2.83 -0.32 7.76
CA PHE A 70 -2.72 -1.65 7.16
C PHE A 70 -4.00 -2.50 7.25
N GLY A 71 -5.05 -2.02 7.94
CA GLY A 71 -6.29 -2.78 8.18
C GLY A 71 -6.95 -3.24 6.88
N ASP A 72 -7.12 -2.34 5.93
CA ASP A 72 -7.67 -2.65 4.60
C ASP A 72 -6.83 -3.67 3.82
N GLN A 73 -5.55 -3.76 4.11
CA GLN A 73 -4.64 -4.72 3.47
C GLN A 73 -4.73 -6.12 4.10
N LEU A 74 -5.11 -6.20 5.38
CA LEU A 74 -5.25 -7.48 6.08
C LEU A 74 -6.53 -8.21 5.64
N ASP A 75 -7.65 -7.51 5.49
CA ASP A 75 -8.95 -8.14 5.24
C ASP A 75 -9.16 -8.57 3.79
N THR A 76 -8.79 -7.74 2.80
CA THR A 76 -9.07 -8.05 1.39
C THR A 76 -8.00 -8.92 0.72
N GLY A 77 -6.76 -8.86 1.20
CA GLY A 77 -5.62 -9.58 0.60
C GLY A 77 -5.53 -11.05 1.02
N VAL A 78 -5.95 -11.37 2.26
CA VAL A 78 -5.84 -12.74 2.80
C VAL A 78 -6.83 -13.67 2.11
N GLU A 79 -8.09 -13.29 1.99
CA GLU A 79 -9.13 -14.15 1.40
C GLU A 79 -8.88 -14.45 -0.07
N ARG A 80 -8.44 -13.49 -0.87
CA ARG A 80 -8.07 -13.72 -2.29
C ARG A 80 -6.84 -14.61 -2.41
N PHE A 81 -5.80 -14.34 -1.63
CA PHE A 81 -4.60 -15.15 -1.64
C PHE A 81 -4.89 -16.60 -1.22
N GLU A 82 -5.77 -16.83 -0.25
CA GLU A 82 -6.12 -18.20 0.21
C GLU A 82 -6.87 -19.00 -0.85
N LYS A 83 -7.77 -18.40 -1.62
CA LYS A 83 -8.50 -19.07 -2.70
C LYS A 83 -7.59 -19.50 -3.86
N ASP A 84 -6.70 -18.61 -4.28
CA ASP A 84 -5.85 -18.86 -5.47
C ASP A 84 -4.55 -19.60 -5.12
N SER A 85 -4.18 -19.64 -3.83
CA SER A 85 -2.87 -20.14 -3.42
C SER A 85 -2.76 -21.65 -3.22
N THR A 86 -3.87 -22.40 -3.27
CA THR A 86 -3.84 -23.86 -3.00
C THR A 86 -2.93 -24.63 -3.97
N ARG A 87 -2.92 -24.24 -5.26
CA ARG A 87 -2.01 -24.85 -6.28
C ARG A 87 -0.59 -24.34 -6.09
N PHE A 88 -0.42 -23.05 -5.82
CA PHE A 88 0.87 -22.42 -5.61
C PHE A 88 1.61 -22.99 -4.38
N LYS A 89 0.92 -23.19 -3.25
CA LYS A 89 1.49 -23.78 -2.03
C LYS A 89 1.95 -25.24 -2.20
N LYS A 90 1.56 -25.90 -3.30
CA LYS A 90 2.00 -27.26 -3.64
C LYS A 90 3.24 -27.27 -4.54
N THR A 91 3.72 -26.12 -5.00
CA THR A 91 4.89 -26.02 -5.88
C THR A 91 6.18 -26.31 -5.12
N GLU A 92 7.18 -26.79 -5.85
CA GLU A 92 8.48 -27.08 -5.26
C GLU A 92 9.19 -25.80 -4.80
N ILE A 93 9.09 -24.73 -5.60
CA ILE A 93 9.65 -23.43 -5.21
C ILE A 93 9.08 -22.96 -3.89
N TRP A 94 7.76 -23.02 -3.67
CA TRP A 94 7.14 -22.62 -2.41
C TRP A 94 7.66 -23.43 -1.22
N ASN A 95 7.79 -24.75 -1.40
CA ASN A 95 8.26 -25.66 -0.35
C ASN A 95 9.75 -25.49 -0.02
N SER A 96 10.54 -24.96 -0.96
CA SER A 96 11.96 -24.69 -0.77
C SER A 96 12.25 -23.37 -0.05
N LEU A 97 11.24 -22.48 0.08
CA LEU A 97 11.40 -21.21 0.76
C LEU A 97 11.43 -21.35 2.29
N TYR A 98 12.27 -20.55 2.94
CA TYR A 98 12.20 -20.32 4.38
C TYR A 98 10.97 -19.49 4.74
N ASP A 99 10.56 -19.53 6.01
CA ASP A 99 9.32 -18.88 6.45
C ASP A 99 9.34 -17.35 6.21
N PHE A 100 10.47 -16.67 6.51
CA PHE A 100 10.60 -15.25 6.22
C PHE A 100 10.48 -14.91 4.72
N GLN A 101 10.98 -15.80 3.83
CA GLN A 101 10.83 -15.64 2.39
C GLN A 101 9.37 -15.85 1.95
N LYS A 102 8.66 -16.80 2.56
CA LYS A 102 7.23 -16.99 2.32
C LYS A 102 6.43 -15.74 2.68
N ASP A 103 6.73 -15.13 3.82
CA ASP A 103 6.10 -13.89 4.25
C ASP A 103 6.39 -12.73 3.28
N CYS A 104 7.65 -12.62 2.82
CA CYS A 104 8.03 -11.66 1.78
C CYS A 104 7.25 -11.87 0.48
N VAL A 105 7.18 -13.11 -0.01
CA VAL A 105 6.45 -13.46 -1.24
C VAL A 105 4.96 -13.15 -1.12
N VAL A 106 4.32 -13.53 -0.01
CA VAL A 106 2.89 -13.22 0.23
C VAL A 106 2.66 -11.71 0.25
N SER A 107 3.50 -10.96 0.95
CA SER A 107 3.44 -9.50 1.00
C SER A 107 3.64 -8.87 -0.37
N ALA A 108 4.60 -9.37 -1.16
CA ALA A 108 4.87 -8.89 -2.51
C ALA A 108 3.70 -9.15 -3.46
N ILE A 109 3.11 -10.34 -3.43
CA ILE A 109 1.93 -10.70 -4.25
C ILE A 109 0.75 -9.79 -3.91
N ARG A 110 0.50 -9.53 -2.62
CA ARG A 110 -0.56 -8.60 -2.19
C ARG A 110 -0.32 -7.20 -2.73
N LYS A 111 0.90 -6.67 -2.57
CA LYS A 111 1.27 -5.33 -3.08
C LYS A 111 1.14 -5.24 -4.59
N LEU A 112 1.55 -6.27 -5.33
CA LEU A 112 1.39 -6.32 -6.78
C LEU A 112 -0.08 -6.29 -7.20
N ASN A 113 -0.94 -7.03 -6.51
CA ASN A 113 -2.38 -7.05 -6.80
C ASN A 113 -3.09 -5.74 -6.41
N THR A 114 -2.62 -5.05 -5.39
CA THR A 114 -3.25 -3.82 -4.88
C THR A 114 -2.70 -2.57 -5.58
N TYR A 115 -1.38 -2.49 -5.75
CA TYR A 115 -0.70 -1.26 -6.20
C TYR A 115 -0.09 -1.39 -7.59
N GLY A 116 -0.11 -2.59 -8.20
CA GLY A 116 0.52 -2.85 -9.49
C GLY A 116 2.06 -2.89 -9.47
N GLY A 117 2.68 -2.78 -8.29
CA GLY A 117 4.14 -2.80 -8.15
C GLY A 117 4.61 -2.97 -6.71
N CYS A 118 5.82 -3.52 -6.53
CA CYS A 118 6.50 -3.58 -5.24
C CYS A 118 8.02 -3.59 -5.41
N ILE A 119 8.74 -3.29 -4.34
CA ILE A 119 10.19 -3.41 -4.25
C ILE A 119 10.52 -4.43 -3.17
N ILE A 120 11.36 -5.42 -3.49
CA ILE A 120 11.93 -6.38 -2.54
C ILE A 120 13.33 -5.90 -2.20
N ALA A 121 13.53 -5.47 -0.96
CA ALA A 121 14.76 -4.81 -0.49
C ALA A 121 15.52 -5.62 0.58
N ASP A 122 15.38 -6.94 0.59
CA ASP A 122 16.07 -7.80 1.53
C ASP A 122 17.59 -7.72 1.39
N SER A 123 18.32 -8.05 2.44
CA SER A 123 19.77 -8.01 2.45
C SER A 123 20.38 -8.94 1.40
N VAL A 124 21.61 -8.63 0.98
CA VAL A 124 22.36 -9.46 0.02
C VAL A 124 22.56 -10.86 0.61
N GLY A 125 22.34 -11.89 -0.22
CA GLY A 125 22.53 -13.28 0.21
C GLY A 125 21.29 -13.98 0.80
N LEU A 126 20.20 -13.26 1.06
CA LEU A 126 18.97 -13.85 1.63
C LEU A 126 18.08 -14.59 0.61
N GLY A 127 18.56 -14.79 -0.62
CA GLY A 127 17.85 -15.61 -1.61
C GLY A 127 16.74 -14.89 -2.38
N LYS A 128 16.84 -13.57 -2.61
CA LYS A 128 15.88 -12.79 -3.41
C LYS A 128 15.49 -13.42 -4.75
N THR A 129 16.40 -14.16 -5.36
CA THR A 129 16.12 -14.88 -6.62
C THR A 129 15.04 -15.95 -6.43
N PHE A 130 15.06 -16.67 -5.30
CA PHE A 130 14.02 -17.67 -4.99
C PHE A 130 12.68 -17.01 -4.67
N GLU A 131 12.68 -15.88 -3.97
CA GLU A 131 11.46 -15.09 -3.74
C GLU A 131 10.87 -14.59 -5.05
N ALA A 132 11.70 -14.08 -5.95
CA ALA A 132 11.27 -13.64 -7.28
C ALA A 132 10.75 -14.82 -8.12
N LEU A 133 11.38 -15.98 -8.10
CA LEU A 133 10.91 -17.19 -8.78
C LEU A 133 9.56 -17.67 -8.23
N ALA A 134 9.36 -17.59 -6.92
CA ALA A 134 8.08 -17.92 -6.31
C ALA A 134 6.96 -16.96 -6.74
N ILE A 135 7.23 -15.65 -6.82
CA ILE A 135 6.29 -14.67 -7.33
C ILE A 135 5.98 -14.94 -8.82
N ILE A 136 7.00 -15.20 -9.63
CA ILE A 136 6.85 -15.58 -11.03
C ILE A 136 5.92 -16.80 -11.15
N LYS A 137 6.16 -17.83 -10.34
CA LYS A 137 5.38 -19.06 -10.35
C LYS A 137 3.92 -18.84 -9.98
N TYR A 138 3.65 -17.99 -9.00
CA TYR A 138 2.30 -17.62 -8.64
C TYR A 138 1.53 -17.02 -9.81
N PHE A 139 2.13 -16.03 -10.49
CA PHE A 139 1.49 -15.39 -11.64
C PHE A 139 1.42 -16.29 -12.88
N GLU A 140 2.37 -17.20 -13.07
CA GLU A 140 2.36 -18.21 -14.12
C GLU A 140 1.17 -19.18 -13.95
N ILE A 141 0.91 -19.64 -12.73
CA ILE A 141 -0.25 -20.49 -12.42
C ILE A 141 -1.56 -19.75 -12.74
N GLY A 142 -1.59 -18.43 -12.52
CA GLY A 142 -2.67 -17.54 -12.91
C GLY A 142 -2.74 -17.21 -14.41
N MET A 143 -2.01 -17.93 -15.27
CA MET A 143 -1.96 -17.76 -16.74
C MET A 143 -1.41 -16.38 -17.19
N ASN A 144 -0.66 -15.69 -16.35
CA ASN A 144 -0.02 -14.44 -16.71
C ASN A 144 1.30 -14.69 -17.45
N ARG A 145 1.62 -13.80 -18.39
CA ARG A 145 2.93 -13.81 -19.07
C ARG A 145 3.91 -12.99 -18.26
N VAL A 146 5.06 -13.58 -17.96
CA VAL A 146 6.09 -12.92 -17.14
C VAL A 146 7.30 -12.56 -18.01
N LEU A 147 7.80 -11.34 -17.81
CA LEU A 147 9.03 -10.82 -18.41
C LEU A 147 10.03 -10.51 -17.30
N VAL A 148 11.22 -11.07 -17.40
CA VAL A 148 12.35 -10.78 -16.51
C VAL A 148 13.29 -9.84 -17.24
N LEU A 149 13.50 -8.65 -16.68
CA LEU A 149 14.49 -7.69 -17.16
C LEU A 149 15.74 -7.80 -16.30
N THR A 150 16.87 -8.13 -16.90
CA THR A 150 18.11 -8.39 -16.18
C THR A 150 19.33 -7.80 -16.89
N PRO A 151 20.41 -7.46 -16.16
CA PRO A 151 21.71 -7.21 -16.76
C PRO A 151 22.23 -8.47 -17.48
N ALA A 152 22.96 -8.28 -18.58
CA ALA A 152 23.49 -9.38 -19.37
C ALA A 152 24.32 -10.39 -18.55
N LYS A 153 25.03 -9.92 -17.51
CA LYS A 153 25.84 -10.77 -16.61
C LYS A 153 25.02 -11.79 -15.81
N LEU A 154 23.73 -11.55 -15.62
CA LEU A 154 22.85 -12.43 -14.85
C LEU A 154 21.96 -13.31 -15.74
N TYR A 155 22.16 -13.25 -17.06
CA TYR A 155 21.36 -14.02 -18.01
C TYR A 155 21.40 -15.53 -17.72
N ASP A 156 22.59 -16.08 -17.60
CA ASP A 156 22.76 -17.53 -17.36
C ASP A 156 22.12 -17.98 -16.07
N ASN A 157 22.21 -17.15 -15.02
CA ASN A 157 21.56 -17.42 -13.75
C ASN A 157 20.03 -17.53 -13.89
N TRP A 158 19.40 -16.56 -14.57
CA TRP A 158 17.96 -16.62 -14.81
C TRP A 158 17.58 -17.70 -15.82
N ASN A 159 18.40 -17.95 -16.82
CA ASN A 159 18.12 -18.96 -17.85
C ASN A 159 18.20 -20.38 -17.29
N SER A 160 18.97 -20.64 -16.23
CA SER A 160 19.10 -21.95 -15.59
C SER A 160 17.81 -22.47 -14.95
N PHE A 161 16.85 -21.59 -14.64
CA PHE A 161 15.54 -21.98 -14.08
C PHE A 161 14.46 -22.21 -15.14
N ARG A 162 14.74 -21.97 -16.43
CA ARG A 162 13.77 -22.21 -17.51
C ARG A 162 13.73 -23.69 -17.88
N GLY A 163 12.56 -24.14 -18.24
CA GLY A 163 12.06 -25.51 -18.35
C GLY A 163 12.88 -26.63 -19.01
N ASP A 164 13.99 -26.34 -19.68
CA ASP A 164 14.77 -27.36 -20.40
C ASP A 164 16.12 -27.68 -19.75
N TYR A 165 16.43 -27.06 -18.62
CA TYR A 165 17.68 -27.28 -17.91
C TYR A 165 17.56 -28.43 -16.90
N LYS A 166 18.14 -29.59 -17.27
CA LYS A 166 18.20 -30.81 -16.44
C LYS A 166 19.00 -30.64 -15.14
N ASP A 167 19.78 -29.58 -15.03
CA ASP A 167 20.69 -29.31 -13.91
C ASP A 167 20.15 -28.26 -12.95
N SER A 168 18.88 -27.85 -13.06
CA SER A 168 18.27 -26.93 -12.11
C SER A 168 18.10 -27.61 -10.75
N PHE A 169 18.54 -26.94 -9.68
CA PHE A 169 18.35 -27.36 -8.30
C PHE A 169 16.85 -27.54 -7.95
N LEU A 170 15.99 -26.79 -8.65
CA LEU A 170 14.54 -26.94 -8.58
C LEU A 170 14.10 -27.85 -9.76
N HIS A 171 13.52 -29.00 -9.47
CA HIS A 171 12.92 -29.87 -10.49
C HIS A 171 11.60 -29.33 -11.02
N GLU A 172 11.48 -28.02 -11.06
CA GLU A 172 10.29 -27.29 -11.49
C GLU A 172 10.64 -26.35 -12.65
N SER A 173 9.80 -26.34 -13.68
CA SER A 173 10.00 -25.50 -14.86
C SER A 173 9.33 -24.13 -14.69
N PHE A 174 10.00 -23.09 -15.16
CA PHE A 174 9.48 -21.71 -15.17
C PHE A 174 9.35 -21.21 -16.60
N ASN A 175 8.23 -20.59 -16.92
CA ASN A 175 7.93 -20.06 -18.24
C ASN A 175 7.90 -18.53 -18.23
N TYR A 176 9.05 -17.90 -18.36
CA TYR A 176 9.19 -16.45 -18.50
C TYR A 176 10.11 -16.11 -19.66
N ARG A 177 9.97 -14.89 -20.18
CA ARG A 177 10.88 -14.34 -21.17
C ARG A 177 11.95 -13.51 -20.46
N ILE A 178 13.19 -13.63 -20.91
CA ILE A 178 14.31 -12.81 -20.45
C ILE A 178 14.63 -11.75 -21.50
N MET A 179 14.78 -10.49 -21.06
CA MET A 179 15.28 -9.38 -21.88
C MET A 179 16.33 -8.60 -21.08
N PHE A 180 17.20 -7.93 -21.79
CA PHE A 180 18.19 -7.05 -21.17
C PHE A 180 17.62 -5.64 -21.00
N HIS A 181 18.09 -4.93 -19.99
CA HIS A 181 17.71 -3.52 -19.80
C HIS A 181 18.04 -2.66 -21.03
N THR A 182 19.12 -2.99 -21.75
CA THR A 182 19.54 -2.30 -22.97
C THR A 182 18.62 -2.53 -24.17
N ASP A 183 17.79 -3.57 -24.13
CA ASP A 183 16.87 -3.89 -25.25
C ASP A 183 15.60 -3.02 -25.21
N LEU A 184 15.33 -2.36 -24.06
CA LEU A 184 14.18 -1.47 -23.92
C LEU A 184 14.40 -0.09 -24.60
N SER A 185 15.63 0.24 -24.97
CA SER A 185 15.99 1.51 -25.60
C SER A 185 16.03 1.45 -27.14
N ARG A 186 15.65 0.31 -27.72
CA ARG A 186 15.53 0.07 -29.15
C ARG A 186 14.06 -0.13 -29.52
#